data_7ccf64d3c6536c2aacc28a268e188005
#
_entry.id   7ccf64d3c6536c2aacc28a268e188005
#
_cell.length_a   1.000
_cell.length_b   1.000
_cell.length_c   1.000
_cell.angle_alpha   90.00
_cell.angle_beta   90.00
_cell.angle_gamma   90.00
#
_symmetry.space_group_name_H-M   'P 1'
#
loop_
_entity.id
_entity.type
_entity.pdbx_description
1 polymer ?
#
loop_
_entity_poly.entity_id
_entity_poly.type
_entity_poly.pdbx_seq_one_letter_code
_entity_poly.pdbx_strand_id
1 'polypeptide(L)' 'MTHDLRPGLRVYSHAGLEIGRIAEVRGDFFKVNAPRRPDFWVQAIDIIAETQAHDGVMLRRDAKHHAAPEHAE' A
#
# COMPACT_ATOMS: atom_id res chain seq x y z
N MET A 1 -11.12 -6.25 -10.34
CA MET A 1 -11.66 -5.05 -9.67
C MET A 1 -10.54 -4.22 -9.09
N THR A 2 -10.59 -2.93 -9.31
CA THR A 2 -9.52 -2.05 -8.85
C THR A 2 -9.92 -1.40 -7.52
N HIS A 3 -8.92 -1.24 -6.65
CA HIS A 3 -9.10 -0.49 -5.43
C HIS A 3 -8.97 1.00 -5.70
N ASP A 4 -9.69 1.79 -4.93
CA ASP A 4 -9.63 3.25 -5.06
C ASP A 4 -8.44 3.75 -4.26
N LEU A 5 -7.25 3.61 -4.83
CA LEU A 5 -6.03 3.99 -4.16
C LEU A 5 -5.81 5.50 -4.27
N ARG A 6 -5.44 6.11 -3.17
CA ARG A 6 -5.15 7.54 -3.13
C ARG A 6 -4.22 7.85 -1.97
N PRO A 7 -3.46 8.94 -2.07
CA PRO A 7 -2.62 9.36 -0.95
C PRO A 7 -3.45 9.58 0.30
N GLY A 8 -2.88 9.23 1.44
CA GLY A 8 -3.54 9.38 2.72
C GLY A 8 -4.20 8.13 3.25
N LEU A 9 -4.45 7.13 2.40
CA LEU A 9 -5.01 5.87 2.86
C LEU A 9 -4.04 5.18 3.79
N ARG A 10 -4.57 4.58 4.85
CA ARG A 10 -3.77 3.81 5.78
C ARG A 10 -3.47 2.45 5.21
N VAL A 11 -2.30 1.92 5.52
CA VAL A 11 -1.86 0.62 5.05
C VAL A 11 -1.64 -0.28 6.26
N TYR A 12 -2.29 -1.44 6.25
CA TYR A 12 -2.23 -2.39 7.36
C TYR A 12 -1.58 -3.68 6.91
N SER A 13 -0.88 -4.34 7.82
CA SER A 13 -0.37 -5.69 7.57
C SER A 13 -1.53 -6.69 7.60
N HIS A 14 -1.25 -7.94 7.21
CA HIS A 14 -2.27 -8.97 7.25
C HIS A 14 -2.76 -9.24 8.68
N ALA A 15 -1.96 -8.87 9.67
CA ALA A 15 -2.33 -9.04 11.07
C ALA A 15 -3.10 -7.84 11.63
N GLY A 16 -3.37 -6.83 10.79
CA GLY A 16 -4.16 -5.68 11.21
C GLY A 16 -3.35 -4.57 11.85
N LEU A 17 -2.02 -4.63 11.77
CA LEU A 17 -1.17 -3.58 12.31
C LEU A 17 -0.95 -2.51 11.28
N GLU A 18 -1.09 -1.26 11.67
CA GLU A 18 -0.85 -0.15 10.75
C GLU A 18 0.63 -0.04 10.44
N ILE A 19 0.96 -0.10 9.15
CA ILE A 19 2.33 0.01 8.67
C ILE A 19 2.69 1.46 8.37
N GLY A 20 1.77 2.17 7.71
CA GLY A 20 2.01 3.53 7.30
C GLY A 20 0.84 4.04 6.47
N ARG A 21 1.11 5.02 5.60
CA ARG A 21 0.09 5.59 4.74
C ARG A 21 0.58 5.70 3.32
N ILE A 22 -0.34 5.66 2.38
CA ILE A 22 0.00 5.83 0.98
C ILE A 22 0.44 7.28 0.77
N ALA A 23 1.64 7.46 0.22
CA ALA A 23 2.18 8.78 -0.08
C ALA A 23 2.00 9.12 -1.54
N GLU A 24 1.99 8.12 -2.40
CA GLU A 24 1.91 8.33 -3.84
C GLU A 24 1.34 7.08 -4.50
N VAL A 25 0.59 7.27 -5.58
CA VAL A 25 0.08 6.16 -6.38
C VAL A 25 0.63 6.32 -7.79
N ARG A 26 1.17 5.22 -8.35
CA ARG A 26 1.73 5.25 -9.69
C ARG A 26 1.39 3.94 -10.39
N GLY A 27 0.44 3.99 -11.30
CA GLY A 27 -0.03 2.79 -11.98
C GLY A 27 -0.53 1.76 -10.98
N ASP A 28 0.03 0.56 -11.04
CA ASP A 28 -0.34 -0.53 -10.15
C ASP A 28 0.47 -0.55 -8.86
N PHE A 29 1.29 0.47 -8.62
CA PHE A 29 2.10 0.56 -7.43
C PHE A 29 1.64 1.70 -6.56
N PHE A 30 1.87 1.57 -5.26
CA PHE A 30 1.68 2.69 -4.35
C PHE A 30 2.84 2.74 -3.38
N LYS A 31 3.25 3.96 -3.04
CA LYS A 31 4.36 4.18 -2.13
C LYS A 31 3.83 4.31 -0.72
N VAL A 32 4.43 3.56 0.21
CA VAL A 32 4.04 3.59 1.61
C VAL A 32 5.06 4.39 2.39
N ASN A 33 4.57 5.39 3.11
CA ASN A 33 5.38 6.18 4.02
C ASN A 33 5.20 5.59 5.42
N ALA A 34 6.25 4.97 5.93
CA ALA A 34 6.26 4.34 7.25
C ALA A 34 7.15 5.13 8.19
N PRO A 35 6.75 5.29 9.47
CA PRO A 35 7.45 6.23 10.36
C PRO A 35 8.91 5.89 10.64
N ARG A 36 9.28 4.62 10.60
CA ARG A 36 10.60 4.20 11.05
C ARG A 36 11.41 3.49 10.01
N ARG A 37 11.08 3.69 8.74
CA ARG A 37 11.82 3.06 7.66
C ARG A 37 11.68 3.90 6.40
N PRO A 38 12.59 3.73 5.45
CA PRO A 38 12.46 4.42 4.17
C PRO A 38 11.16 4.05 3.47
N ASP A 39 10.65 4.94 2.64
CA ASP A 39 9.48 4.66 1.84
C ASP A 39 9.74 3.44 0.96
N PHE A 40 8.68 2.69 0.71
CA PHE A 40 8.78 1.52 -0.15
C PHE A 40 7.53 1.44 -1.00
N TRP A 41 7.62 0.72 -2.11
CA TRP A 41 6.52 0.56 -3.05
C TRP A 41 5.92 -0.83 -2.93
N VAL A 42 4.61 -0.90 -3.08
CA VAL A 42 3.87 -2.16 -3.00
C VAL A 42 2.94 -2.21 -4.21
N GLN A 43 2.75 -3.42 -4.75
CA GLN A 43 1.83 -3.61 -5.85
C GLN A 43 0.40 -3.72 -5.35
N ALA A 44 -0.54 -3.14 -6.09
CA ALA A 44 -1.94 -3.17 -5.72
C ALA A 44 -2.48 -4.59 -5.61
N ILE A 45 -1.92 -5.53 -6.38
CA ILE A 45 -2.36 -6.92 -6.34
C ILE A 45 -2.14 -7.56 -4.96
N ASP A 46 -1.28 -6.96 -4.14
CA ASP A 46 -1.02 -7.48 -2.80
C ASP A 46 -2.04 -6.99 -1.76
N ILE A 47 -3.03 -6.22 -2.18
CA ILE A 47 -4.11 -5.80 -1.29
C ILE A 47 -5.14 -6.91 -1.24
N ILE A 48 -5.46 -7.37 -0.03
CA ILE A 48 -6.44 -8.45 0.15
C ILE A 48 -7.79 -7.94 0.65
N ALA A 49 -7.84 -6.74 1.21
CA ALA A 49 -9.09 -6.24 1.77
C ALA A 49 -8.97 -4.73 2.00
N GLU A 50 -10.14 -4.09 2.10
CA GLU A 50 -10.23 -2.71 2.56
C GLU A 50 -10.77 -2.70 3.97
N THR A 51 -10.42 -1.66 4.73
CA THR A 51 -10.99 -1.50 6.06
C THR A 51 -12.49 -1.21 5.94
N GLN A 52 -13.24 -1.48 7.02
CA GLN A 52 -14.67 -1.23 7.01
C GLN A 52 -15.01 0.24 6.80
N ALA A 53 -14.15 1.11 7.28
CA ALA A 53 -14.36 2.56 7.12
C ALA A 53 -13.92 3.07 5.76
N HIS A 54 -13.35 2.21 4.92
CA HIS A 54 -12.83 2.57 3.59
C HIS A 54 -11.75 3.63 3.64
N ASP A 55 -11.00 3.68 4.75
CA ASP A 55 -9.92 4.64 4.93
C ASP A 55 -8.55 3.97 4.90
N GLY A 56 -8.48 2.71 4.52
CA GLY A 56 -7.23 1.98 4.47
C GLY A 56 -7.35 0.67 3.73
N VAL A 57 -6.20 0.06 3.50
CA VAL A 57 -6.09 -1.22 2.80
C VAL A 57 -5.23 -2.16 3.62
N MET A 58 -5.49 -3.45 3.48
CA MET A 58 -4.76 -4.49 4.18
C MET A 58 -3.97 -5.30 3.18
N LEU A 59 -2.69 -5.52 3.47
CA LEU A 59 -1.80 -6.25 2.59
C LEU A 59 -1.82 -7.73 2.91
N ARG A 60 -1.55 -8.52 1.88
CA ARG A 60 -1.40 -9.95 2.07
C ARG A 60 -0.13 -10.25 2.87
N ARG A 61 -0.07 -11.46 3.41
CA ARG A 61 0.99 -11.86 4.33
C ARG A 61 2.39 -11.69 3.75
N ASP A 62 2.55 -12.04 2.48
CA ASP A 62 3.85 -12.03 1.83
C ASP A 62 3.96 -10.92 0.79
N ALA A 63 3.28 -9.81 1.03
CA ALA A 63 3.40 -8.65 0.15
C ALA A 63 4.85 -8.22 0.04
N LYS A 64 5.29 -7.97 -1.19
CA LYS A 64 6.67 -7.62 -1.46
C LYS A 64 6.85 -6.10 -1.41
N HIS A 65 7.99 -5.69 -0.88
CA HIS A 65 8.38 -4.29 -0.86
C HIS A 65 9.36 -4.06 -2.00
N HIS A 66 9.10 -3.07 -2.82
CA HIS A 66 9.89 -2.78 -4.00
C HIS A 66 10.55 -1.44 -3.87
N ALA A 67 11.65 -1.24 -4.59
CA ALA A 67 12.18 0.09 -4.85
C ALA A 67 11.22 0.81 -5.80
N ALA A 68 11.48 2.10 -6.05
CA ALA A 68 10.62 2.84 -6.96
C ALA A 68 10.48 2.12 -8.29
N PRO A 69 9.26 1.99 -8.82
CA PRO A 69 9.07 1.29 -10.09
C PRO A 69 9.68 2.09 -11.23
N GLU A 70 10.59 1.45 -11.97
CA GLU A 70 11.30 2.12 -13.05
C GLU A 70 10.44 2.29 -14.27
N HIS A 71 9.49 1.40 -14.46
CA HIS A 71 8.67 1.39 -15.66
C HIS A 71 7.19 1.47 -15.33
N ALA A 72 6.84 2.20 -14.29
CA ALA A 72 5.43 2.41 -13.94
C ALA A 72 4.86 3.44 -14.89
N GLU A 73 4.15 2.96 -15.85
CA GLU A 73 3.50 3.81 -16.85
C GLU A 73 2.02 3.87 -16.63
#